data_1965471fe74319830055e0e0ebd5ed46
#
_entry.id   1965471fe74319830055e0e0ebd5ed46
#
_cell.length_a   1.000
_cell.length_b   1.000
_cell.length_c   1.000
_cell.angle_alpha   90.00
_cell.angle_beta   90.00
_cell.angle_gamma   90.00
#
_symmetry.space_group_name_H-M   'P 1'
#
loop_
_entity.id
_entity.type
_entity.pdbx_description
1 polymer ?
#
loop_
_entity_poly.entity_id
_entity_poly.type
_entity_poly.pdbx_seq_one_letter_code
_entity_poly.pdbx_strand_id
1 'polypeptide(L)'
;QFIGLPGTMIFYSFVGVFVTSAAVVAFDDVLIAEDAPWDPVSLVDKFKNPGVVIFAQIAMLIATLSTNIAANVIAPANAFSNLFPKRISFPMGGVIAGLVGIAICPWWLMDEISGILIFISGLLGPVLGILLCDYFVVRKRELVLAELYKVDGRYAGVNSAAMVALMAGVSVALVGYWVKPLELLYTLSWFSGTATAFVVYLALMRGRV
;
A
#
# COMPACT_ATOMS: atom_id res chain seq x y z
N GLN A 1 -13.93 3.39 -11.27
CA GLN A 1 -12.88 2.58 -10.62
C GLN A 1 -13.01 1.09 -10.94
N PHE A 2 -14.22 0.52 -10.98
CA PHE A 2 -14.44 -0.90 -11.21
C PHE A 2 -13.91 -1.41 -12.57
N ILE A 3 -13.90 -0.58 -13.60
CA ILE A 3 -13.34 -0.90 -14.93
C ILE A 3 -11.93 -0.31 -15.06
N GLY A 4 -11.71 0.91 -14.61
CA GLY A 4 -10.46 1.64 -14.80
C GLY A 4 -9.28 0.96 -14.10
N LEU A 5 -9.43 0.61 -12.82
CA LEU A 5 -8.32 0.01 -12.07
C LEU A 5 -7.94 -1.39 -12.59
N PRO A 6 -8.86 -2.38 -12.73
CA PRO A 6 -8.50 -3.67 -13.30
C PRO A 6 -7.98 -3.59 -14.73
N GLY A 7 -8.58 -2.74 -15.57
CA GLY A 7 -8.14 -2.55 -16.95
C GLY A 7 -6.72 -2.01 -17.05
N THR A 8 -6.40 -1.01 -16.24
CA THR A 8 -5.03 -0.46 -16.16
C THR A 8 -4.04 -1.51 -15.65
N MET A 9 -4.37 -2.27 -14.61
CA MET A 9 -3.51 -3.31 -14.05
C MET A 9 -3.23 -4.42 -15.06
N ILE A 10 -4.25 -4.89 -15.80
CA ILE A 10 -4.09 -5.89 -16.85
C ILE A 10 -3.19 -5.35 -17.97
N PHE A 11 -3.42 -4.11 -18.41
CA PHE A 11 -2.61 -3.49 -19.45
C PHE A 11 -1.14 -3.35 -19.02
N TYR A 12 -0.88 -2.87 -17.81
CA TYR A 12 0.49 -2.75 -17.28
C TYR A 12 1.16 -4.12 -17.14
N SER A 13 0.46 -5.13 -16.64
CA SER A 13 0.98 -6.49 -16.54
C SER A 13 1.35 -7.05 -17.93
N PHE A 14 0.49 -6.82 -18.92
CA PHE A 14 0.77 -7.22 -20.29
C PHE A 14 2.02 -6.52 -20.84
N VAL A 15 2.13 -5.20 -20.68
CA VAL A 15 3.31 -4.43 -21.10
C VAL A 15 4.57 -4.92 -20.40
N GLY A 16 4.51 -5.16 -19.08
CA GLY A 16 5.64 -5.66 -18.30
C GLY A 16 6.14 -7.01 -18.82
N VAL A 17 5.24 -7.99 -18.98
CA VAL A 17 5.60 -9.32 -19.51
C VAL A 17 6.13 -9.22 -20.94
N PHE A 18 5.50 -8.42 -21.80
CA PHE A 18 5.91 -8.26 -23.19
C PHE A 18 7.29 -7.63 -23.29
N VAL A 19 7.55 -6.53 -22.57
CA VAL A 19 8.85 -5.83 -22.61
C VAL A 19 9.95 -6.72 -22.04
N THR A 20 9.72 -7.40 -20.92
CA THR A 20 10.70 -8.32 -20.32
C THR A 20 11.02 -9.47 -21.27
N SER A 21 10.01 -10.07 -21.88
CA SER A 21 10.21 -11.17 -22.86
C SER A 21 10.96 -10.70 -24.10
N ALA A 22 10.63 -9.49 -24.60
CA ALA A 22 11.34 -8.92 -25.74
C ALA A 22 12.79 -8.58 -25.39
N ALA A 23 13.07 -8.10 -24.20
CA ALA A 23 14.42 -7.81 -23.73
C ALA A 23 15.29 -9.06 -23.68
N VAL A 24 14.76 -10.18 -23.17
CA VAL A 24 15.46 -11.48 -23.13
C VAL A 24 15.79 -11.99 -24.54
N VAL A 25 14.95 -11.72 -25.52
CA VAL A 25 15.20 -12.12 -26.92
C VAL A 25 16.15 -11.16 -27.64
N ALA A 26 16.09 -9.86 -27.32
CA ALA A 26 16.86 -8.83 -28.02
C ALA A 26 18.29 -8.66 -27.46
N PHE A 27 18.52 -9.03 -26.20
CA PHE A 27 19.80 -8.85 -25.51
C PHE A 27 20.24 -10.17 -24.88
N ASP A 28 21.19 -10.86 -25.50
CA ASP A 28 21.67 -12.17 -25.05
C ASP A 28 22.37 -12.14 -23.69
N ASP A 29 22.84 -10.98 -23.26
CA ASP A 29 23.57 -10.76 -22.00
C ASP A 29 22.69 -10.41 -20.80
N VAL A 30 21.40 -10.13 -21.00
CA VAL A 30 20.47 -9.75 -19.92
C VAL A 30 20.20 -10.90 -18.93
N LEU A 31 20.35 -12.15 -19.36
CA LEU A 31 20.18 -13.33 -18.49
C LEU A 31 21.46 -13.72 -17.75
N ILE A 32 22.62 -13.20 -18.16
CA ILE A 32 23.93 -13.59 -17.62
C ILE A 32 24.44 -12.58 -16.60
N ALA A 33 23.99 -11.33 -16.68
CA ALA A 33 24.35 -10.28 -15.76
C ALA A 33 23.41 -10.26 -14.54
N GLU A 34 23.87 -9.72 -13.42
CA GLU A 34 23.03 -9.44 -12.24
C GLU A 34 21.92 -8.41 -12.56
N ASP A 35 21.89 -7.88 -13.78
CA ASP A 35 20.90 -6.95 -14.27
C ASP A 35 19.53 -7.61 -14.43
N ALA A 36 18.54 -7.07 -13.72
CA ALA A 36 17.18 -7.59 -13.81
C ALA A 36 16.53 -7.21 -15.16
N PRO A 37 16.10 -8.18 -15.99
CA PRO A 37 15.52 -7.90 -17.31
C PRO A 37 14.18 -7.15 -17.25
N TRP A 38 13.62 -6.99 -16.06
CA TRP A 38 12.42 -6.24 -15.79
C TRP A 38 12.70 -4.79 -15.36
N ASP A 39 13.95 -4.43 -15.03
CA ASP A 39 14.31 -3.08 -14.63
C ASP A 39 14.47 -2.16 -15.85
N PRO A 40 13.66 -1.09 -15.98
CA PRO A 40 13.75 -0.17 -17.11
C PRO A 40 15.10 0.56 -17.21
N VAL A 41 15.78 0.79 -16.08
CA VAL A 41 17.09 1.50 -16.07
C VAL A 41 18.14 0.61 -16.70
N SER A 42 18.23 -0.65 -16.27
CA SER A 42 19.15 -1.63 -16.81
C SER A 42 18.90 -1.90 -18.31
N LEU A 43 17.62 -1.92 -18.73
CA LEU A 43 17.27 -2.08 -20.13
C LEU A 43 17.68 -0.89 -21.00
N VAL A 44 17.51 0.33 -20.53
CA VAL A 44 17.88 1.54 -21.28
C VAL A 44 19.39 1.63 -21.46
N ASP A 45 20.18 1.14 -20.51
CA ASP A 45 21.66 1.10 -20.63
C ASP A 45 22.15 0.19 -21.77
N LYS A 46 21.37 -0.81 -22.21
CA LYS A 46 21.71 -1.69 -23.34
C LYS A 46 21.60 -1.01 -24.71
N PHE A 47 20.98 0.16 -24.82
CA PHE A 47 20.87 0.89 -26.08
C PHE A 47 22.19 1.57 -26.46
N LYS A 48 22.67 1.34 -27.67
CA LYS A 48 23.95 1.88 -28.17
C LYS A 48 23.86 3.35 -28.57
N ASN A 49 22.66 3.90 -28.75
CA ASN A 49 22.47 5.28 -29.19
C ASN A 49 22.34 6.23 -27.98
N PRO A 50 23.35 7.13 -27.75
CA PRO A 50 23.34 8.05 -26.61
C PRO A 50 22.09 8.95 -26.56
N GLY A 51 21.58 9.37 -27.73
CA GLY A 51 20.39 10.22 -27.80
C GLY A 51 19.13 9.51 -27.29
N VAL A 52 18.98 8.23 -27.62
CA VAL A 52 17.89 7.40 -27.12
C VAL A 52 18.00 7.20 -25.60
N VAL A 53 19.21 6.93 -25.10
CA VAL A 53 19.47 6.74 -23.66
C VAL A 53 19.13 8.02 -22.89
N ILE A 54 19.65 9.19 -23.32
CA ILE A 54 19.37 10.47 -22.65
C ILE A 54 17.88 10.79 -22.66
N PHE A 55 17.21 10.64 -23.80
CA PHE A 55 15.77 10.90 -23.90
C PHE A 55 14.95 9.98 -22.97
N ALA A 56 15.25 8.68 -22.97
CA ALA A 56 14.58 7.72 -22.11
C ALA A 56 14.82 8.01 -20.63
N GLN A 57 16.04 8.33 -20.22
CA GLN A 57 16.37 8.68 -18.84
C GLN A 57 15.64 9.95 -18.37
N ILE A 58 15.55 10.99 -19.22
CA ILE A 58 14.80 12.21 -18.90
C ILE A 58 13.31 11.89 -18.76
N ALA A 59 12.74 11.11 -19.68
CA ALA A 59 11.33 10.69 -19.62
C ALA A 59 11.03 9.90 -18.34
N MET A 60 11.90 8.94 -17.97
CA MET A 60 11.79 8.17 -16.75
C MET A 60 11.91 9.04 -15.49
N LEU A 61 12.84 10.01 -15.48
CA LEU A 61 12.98 10.95 -14.37
C LEU A 61 11.68 11.75 -14.15
N ILE A 62 11.12 12.31 -15.22
CA ILE A 62 9.87 13.07 -15.15
C ILE A 62 8.70 12.18 -14.68
N ALA A 63 8.58 10.98 -15.24
CA ALA A 63 7.54 10.03 -14.86
C ALA A 63 7.65 9.62 -13.38
N THR A 64 8.86 9.29 -12.93
CA THR A 64 9.13 8.90 -11.55
C THR A 64 8.83 10.04 -10.57
N LEU A 65 9.30 11.25 -10.86
CA LEU A 65 9.05 12.42 -10.00
C LEU A 65 7.56 12.74 -9.92
N SER A 66 6.84 12.79 -11.04
CA SER A 66 5.43 13.13 -11.06
C SER A 66 4.57 12.10 -10.31
N THR A 67 4.84 10.82 -10.54
CA THR A 67 4.12 9.72 -9.88
C THR A 67 4.44 9.67 -8.39
N ASN A 68 5.71 9.81 -8.02
CA ASN A 68 6.14 9.76 -6.63
C ASN A 68 5.58 10.92 -5.81
N ILE A 69 5.59 12.13 -6.35
CA ILE A 69 4.98 13.29 -5.67
C ILE A 69 3.48 13.05 -5.46
N ALA A 70 2.76 12.61 -6.49
CA ALA A 70 1.33 12.38 -6.41
C ALA A 70 0.96 11.28 -5.41
N ALA A 71 1.68 10.16 -5.43
CA ALA A 71 1.37 8.98 -4.61
C ALA A 71 1.91 9.08 -3.18
N ASN A 72 3.15 9.56 -3.01
CA ASN A 72 3.90 9.39 -1.77
C ASN A 72 4.14 10.70 -1.00
N VAL A 73 3.87 11.87 -1.58
CA VAL A 73 4.05 13.16 -0.89
C VAL A 73 2.71 13.78 -0.50
N ILE A 74 1.74 13.79 -1.40
CA ILE A 74 0.45 14.48 -1.19
C ILE A 74 -0.32 13.85 -0.02
N ALA A 75 -0.42 12.53 0.05
CA ALA A 75 -1.17 11.84 1.09
C ALA A 75 -0.55 12.03 2.49
N PRO A 76 0.76 11.82 2.72
CA PRO A 76 1.39 12.14 4.00
C PRO A 76 1.34 13.63 4.35
N ALA A 77 1.50 14.54 3.38
CA ALA A 77 1.39 15.98 3.62
C ALA A 77 0.01 16.36 4.17
N ASN A 78 -1.06 15.79 3.60
CA ASN A 78 -2.42 15.94 4.12
C ASN A 78 -2.57 15.32 5.52
N ALA A 79 -2.01 14.13 5.74
CA ALA A 79 -2.09 13.47 7.04
C ALA A 79 -1.43 14.31 8.15
N PHE A 80 -0.21 14.81 7.92
CA PHE A 80 0.50 15.65 8.89
C PHE A 80 -0.20 17.00 9.13
N SER A 81 -0.70 17.65 8.08
CA SER A 81 -1.43 18.92 8.23
C SER A 81 -2.78 18.73 8.94
N ASN A 82 -3.46 17.60 8.75
CA ASN A 82 -4.70 17.30 9.47
C ASN A 82 -4.45 16.91 10.93
N LEU A 83 -3.32 16.22 11.21
CA LEU A 83 -2.97 15.81 12.57
C LEU A 83 -2.62 17.02 13.46
N PHE A 84 -1.93 18.00 12.90
CA PHE A 84 -1.51 19.22 13.62
C PHE A 84 -1.83 20.49 12.83
N PRO A 85 -3.12 20.84 12.62
CA PRO A 85 -3.53 21.89 11.70
C PRO A 85 -3.05 23.30 12.08
N LYS A 86 -2.76 23.52 13.37
CA LYS A 86 -2.24 24.81 13.88
C LYS A 86 -0.72 24.97 13.74
N ARG A 87 0.02 23.87 13.48
CA ARG A 87 1.51 23.86 13.48
C ARG A 87 2.12 23.44 12.16
N ILE A 88 1.45 22.57 11.42
CA ILE A 88 1.99 21.96 10.19
C ILE A 88 1.09 22.38 9.02
N SER A 89 1.65 23.20 8.12
CA SER A 89 1.02 23.49 6.84
C SER A 89 1.21 22.32 5.85
N PHE A 90 0.40 22.27 4.79
CA PHE A 90 0.52 21.25 3.76
C PHE A 90 1.95 21.17 3.15
N PRO A 91 2.60 22.28 2.74
CA PRO A 91 3.98 22.21 2.26
C PRO A 91 4.98 21.68 3.30
N MET A 92 4.82 22.09 4.56
CA MET A 92 5.66 21.59 5.65
C MET A 92 5.45 20.08 5.89
N GLY A 93 4.22 19.59 5.79
CA GLY A 93 3.92 18.17 5.84
C GLY A 93 4.61 17.38 4.72
N GLY A 94 4.68 17.94 3.52
CA GLY A 94 5.41 17.37 2.39
C GLY A 94 6.93 17.30 2.64
N VAL A 95 7.50 18.37 3.19
CA VAL A 95 8.94 18.40 3.56
C VAL A 95 9.24 17.36 4.65
N ILE A 96 8.40 17.25 5.67
CA ILE A 96 8.54 16.23 6.73
C ILE A 96 8.49 14.82 6.12
N ALA A 97 7.53 14.56 5.23
CA ALA A 97 7.43 13.27 4.55
C ALA A 97 8.69 12.93 3.74
N GLY A 98 9.23 13.90 3.01
CA GLY A 98 10.47 13.75 2.26
C GLY A 98 11.68 13.48 3.16
N LEU A 99 11.84 14.22 4.24
CA LEU A 99 12.93 14.02 5.21
C LEU A 99 12.85 12.66 5.90
N VAL A 100 11.65 12.21 6.28
CA VAL A 100 11.42 10.89 6.84
C VAL A 100 11.76 9.81 5.81
N GLY A 101 11.34 9.98 4.54
CA GLY A 101 11.67 9.06 3.46
C GLY A 101 13.18 8.90 3.23
N ILE A 102 13.94 9.98 3.31
CA ILE A 102 15.41 9.94 3.21
C ILE A 102 16.02 9.27 4.46
N ALA A 103 15.53 9.62 5.65
CA ALA A 103 16.06 9.08 6.92
C ALA A 103 15.86 7.57 7.11
N ILE A 104 14.80 7.01 6.51
CA ILE A 104 14.54 5.56 6.52
C ILE A 104 15.56 4.78 5.68
N CYS A 105 16.31 5.45 4.79
CA CYS A 105 17.29 4.81 3.90
C CYS A 105 16.70 3.60 3.14
N PRO A 106 15.62 3.79 2.35
CA PRO A 106 14.83 2.70 1.77
C PRO A 106 15.63 1.73 0.89
N TRP A 107 16.77 2.17 0.34
CA TRP A 107 17.66 1.32 -0.44
C TRP A 107 18.27 0.15 0.37
N TRP A 108 18.40 0.27 1.68
CA TRP A 108 18.84 -0.82 2.55
C TRP A 108 17.72 -1.85 2.84
N LEU A 109 16.47 -1.46 2.59
CA LEU A 109 15.30 -2.30 2.81
C LEU A 109 14.84 -3.01 1.53
N MET A 110 15.51 -2.78 0.38
CA MET A 110 15.08 -3.32 -0.90
C MET A 110 15.06 -4.86 -0.93
N ASP A 111 16.04 -5.50 -0.31
CA ASP A 111 16.14 -6.95 -0.26
C ASP A 111 15.02 -7.58 0.60
N GLU A 112 14.54 -6.86 1.62
CA GLU A 112 13.50 -7.29 2.55
C GLU A 112 12.10 -6.71 2.22
N ILE A 113 11.96 -6.03 1.08
CA ILE A 113 10.73 -5.27 0.77
C ILE A 113 9.48 -6.14 0.76
N SER A 114 9.58 -7.39 0.30
CA SER A 114 8.46 -8.33 0.27
C SER A 114 7.98 -8.68 1.68
N GLY A 115 8.90 -8.97 2.60
CA GLY A 115 8.57 -9.24 4.00
C GLY A 115 7.92 -8.04 4.68
N ILE A 116 8.46 -6.83 4.43
CA ILE A 116 7.91 -5.57 4.96
C ILE A 116 6.49 -5.34 4.45
N LEU A 117 6.25 -5.53 3.14
CA LEU A 117 4.92 -5.35 2.55
C LEU A 117 3.90 -6.37 3.09
N ILE A 118 4.29 -7.63 3.27
CA ILE A 118 3.44 -8.66 3.88
C ILE A 118 3.10 -8.29 5.33
N PHE A 119 4.08 -7.83 6.11
CA PHE A 119 3.86 -7.36 7.47
C PHE A 119 2.89 -6.18 7.54
N ILE A 120 3.10 -5.15 6.72
CA ILE A 120 2.19 -3.99 6.63
C ILE A 120 0.78 -4.43 6.20
N SER A 121 0.68 -5.36 5.26
CA SER A 121 -0.59 -5.93 4.83
C SER A 121 -1.34 -6.62 5.99
N GLY A 122 -0.60 -7.32 6.86
CA GLY A 122 -1.14 -7.94 8.08
C GLY A 122 -1.68 -6.93 9.10
N LEU A 123 -1.14 -5.70 9.11
CA LEU A 123 -1.65 -4.61 9.96
C LEU A 123 -2.88 -3.92 9.34
N LEU A 124 -2.89 -3.71 8.02
CA LEU A 124 -3.93 -2.95 7.34
C LEU A 124 -5.16 -3.79 6.95
N GLY A 125 -4.98 -5.09 6.69
CA GLY A 125 -6.09 -5.99 6.38
C GLY A 125 -7.20 -5.99 7.43
N PRO A 126 -6.89 -6.16 8.72
CA PRO A 126 -7.88 -6.09 9.80
C PRO A 126 -8.65 -4.78 9.85
N VAL A 127 -8.01 -3.65 9.57
CA VAL A 127 -8.67 -2.33 9.49
C VAL A 127 -9.74 -2.34 8.40
N LEU A 128 -9.40 -2.85 7.21
CA LEU A 128 -10.36 -3.00 6.12
C LEU A 128 -11.54 -3.89 6.52
N GLY A 129 -11.27 -5.03 7.17
CA GLY A 129 -12.32 -5.95 7.63
C GLY A 129 -13.33 -5.29 8.55
N ILE A 130 -12.84 -4.51 9.53
CA ILE A 130 -13.69 -3.75 10.45
C ILE A 130 -14.50 -2.69 9.69
N LEU A 131 -13.88 -1.91 8.82
CA LEU A 131 -14.56 -0.86 8.05
C LEU A 131 -15.67 -1.43 7.15
N LEU A 132 -15.40 -2.54 6.46
CA LEU A 132 -16.40 -3.20 5.63
C LEU A 132 -17.57 -3.74 6.48
N CYS A 133 -17.26 -4.39 7.58
CA CYS A 133 -18.29 -4.91 8.48
C CYS A 133 -19.14 -3.79 9.08
N ASP A 134 -18.50 -2.75 9.60
CA ASP A 134 -19.20 -1.61 10.23
C ASP A 134 -20.12 -0.92 9.22
N TYR A 135 -19.60 -0.57 8.04
CA TYR A 135 -20.35 0.19 7.05
C TYR A 135 -21.48 -0.64 6.41
N PHE A 136 -21.18 -1.85 5.91
CA PHE A 136 -22.14 -2.62 5.13
C PHE A 136 -23.10 -3.44 5.97
N VAL A 137 -22.65 -3.99 7.10
CA VAL A 137 -23.44 -4.93 7.90
C VAL A 137 -24.04 -4.25 9.12
N VAL A 138 -23.22 -3.57 9.94
CA VAL A 138 -23.69 -2.97 11.20
C VAL A 138 -24.53 -1.72 10.92
N ARG A 139 -24.03 -0.80 10.09
CA ARG A 139 -24.70 0.48 9.78
C ARG A 139 -25.58 0.43 8.54
N LYS A 140 -25.61 -0.67 7.80
CA LYS A 140 -26.45 -0.86 6.59
C LYS A 140 -26.31 0.28 5.58
N ARG A 141 -25.07 0.82 5.45
CA ARG A 141 -24.69 1.96 4.59
C ARG A 141 -25.25 3.32 5.05
N GLU A 142 -25.82 3.41 6.24
CA GLU A 142 -26.30 4.68 6.80
C GLU A 142 -25.20 5.32 7.64
N LEU A 143 -24.66 6.43 7.14
CA LEU A 143 -23.66 7.23 7.82
C LEU A 143 -24.18 8.66 7.96
N VAL A 144 -24.34 9.13 9.19
CA VAL A 144 -24.76 10.52 9.45
C VAL A 144 -23.53 11.41 9.42
N LEU A 145 -23.25 12.00 8.24
CA LEU A 145 -22.03 12.79 7.99
C LEU A 145 -21.87 13.95 8.99
N ALA A 146 -22.96 14.61 9.39
CA ALA A 146 -22.92 15.73 10.34
C ALA A 146 -22.38 15.30 11.72
N GLU A 147 -22.57 14.04 12.13
CA GLU A 147 -22.11 13.53 13.41
C GLU A 147 -20.63 13.13 13.42
N LEU A 148 -20.00 12.94 12.26
CA LEU A 148 -18.57 12.65 12.17
C LEU A 148 -17.67 13.82 12.58
N TYR A 149 -18.20 15.04 12.45
CA TYR A 149 -17.44 16.26 12.74
C TYR A 149 -17.77 16.87 14.12
N LYS A 150 -18.62 16.22 14.91
CA LYS A 150 -18.94 16.65 16.28
C LYS A 150 -18.04 15.94 17.29
N VAL A 151 -17.43 16.71 18.19
CA VAL A 151 -16.55 16.16 19.24
C VAL A 151 -17.33 15.24 20.19
N ASP A 152 -18.57 15.57 20.51
CA ASP A 152 -19.47 14.80 21.36
C ASP A 152 -20.57 14.10 20.55
N GLY A 153 -20.30 13.81 19.27
CA GLY A 153 -21.25 13.19 18.36
C GLY A 153 -21.44 11.68 18.61
N ARG A 154 -22.39 11.08 17.88
CA ARG A 154 -22.74 9.64 17.94
C ARG A 154 -21.51 8.72 17.74
N TYR A 155 -20.48 9.20 17.06
CA TYR A 155 -19.26 8.48 16.73
C TYR A 155 -18.06 8.86 17.59
N ALA A 156 -18.28 9.66 18.64
CA ALA A 156 -17.22 10.08 19.55
C ALA A 156 -16.69 8.91 20.38
N GLY A 157 -15.40 8.95 20.69
CA GLY A 157 -14.74 7.96 21.53
C GLY A 157 -14.14 6.78 20.79
N VAL A 158 -13.58 5.84 21.55
CA VAL A 158 -12.93 4.63 21.05
C VAL A 158 -13.89 3.46 21.03
N ASN A 159 -14.08 2.83 19.89
CA ASN A 159 -14.87 1.63 19.76
C ASN A 159 -14.06 0.40 20.26
N SER A 160 -14.34 -0.05 21.49
CA SER A 160 -13.65 -1.20 22.09
C SER A 160 -13.82 -2.50 21.29
N ALA A 161 -14.98 -2.71 20.66
CA ALA A 161 -15.20 -3.86 19.80
C ALA A 161 -14.29 -3.84 18.57
N ALA A 162 -14.09 -2.67 17.97
CA ALA A 162 -13.16 -2.48 16.86
C ALA A 162 -11.72 -2.76 17.28
N MET A 163 -11.30 -2.29 18.47
CA MET A 163 -9.95 -2.55 18.97
C MET A 163 -9.68 -4.03 19.22
N VAL A 164 -10.63 -4.74 19.82
CA VAL A 164 -10.53 -6.20 20.03
C VAL A 164 -10.47 -6.95 18.70
N ALA A 165 -11.33 -6.58 17.75
CA ALA A 165 -11.33 -7.18 16.42
C ALA A 165 -10.02 -6.90 15.64
N LEU A 166 -9.47 -5.68 15.78
CA LEU A 166 -8.18 -5.31 15.21
C LEU A 166 -7.06 -6.19 15.77
N MET A 167 -6.95 -6.30 17.07
CA MET A 167 -5.93 -7.12 17.72
C MET A 167 -6.05 -8.59 17.33
N ALA A 168 -7.26 -9.14 17.30
CA ALA A 168 -7.49 -10.51 16.85
C ALA A 168 -7.07 -10.72 15.39
N GLY A 169 -7.46 -9.81 14.49
CA GLY A 169 -7.09 -9.87 13.08
C GLY A 169 -5.59 -9.77 12.85
N VAL A 170 -4.92 -8.84 13.52
CA VAL A 170 -3.45 -8.69 13.46
C VAL A 170 -2.75 -9.95 13.98
N SER A 171 -3.20 -10.48 15.12
CA SER A 171 -2.60 -11.69 15.72
C SER A 171 -2.70 -12.89 14.77
N VAL A 172 -3.84 -13.12 14.13
CA VAL A 172 -4.02 -14.22 13.16
C VAL A 172 -3.21 -13.97 11.89
N ALA A 173 -3.17 -12.74 11.39
CA ALA A 173 -2.40 -12.39 10.20
C ALA A 173 -0.90 -12.61 10.37
N LEU A 174 -0.36 -12.33 11.57
CA LEU A 174 1.07 -12.37 11.81
C LEU A 174 1.55 -13.67 12.47
N VAL A 175 0.66 -14.51 13.01
CA VAL A 175 1.05 -15.73 13.75
C VAL A 175 1.93 -16.67 12.92
N GLY A 176 1.70 -16.75 11.61
CA GLY A 176 2.45 -17.60 10.68
C GLY A 176 3.92 -17.18 10.51
N TYR A 177 4.29 -15.96 10.92
CA TYR A 177 5.69 -15.52 10.95
C TYR A 177 6.52 -16.33 11.95
N TRP A 178 5.92 -16.70 13.09
CA TRP A 178 6.59 -17.48 14.14
C TRP A 178 6.24 -18.97 14.11
N VAL A 179 5.09 -19.34 13.56
CA VAL A 179 4.56 -20.71 13.60
C VAL A 179 4.50 -21.28 12.18
N LYS A 180 5.52 -22.04 11.78
CA LYS A 180 5.66 -22.62 10.43
C LYS A 180 4.41 -23.32 9.87
N PRO A 181 3.66 -24.16 10.62
CA PRO A 181 2.44 -24.76 10.10
C PRO A 181 1.35 -23.74 9.68
N LEU A 182 1.46 -22.50 10.15
CA LEU A 182 0.51 -21.41 9.87
C LEU A 182 1.08 -20.37 8.89
N GLU A 183 2.19 -20.66 8.23
CA GLU A 183 2.86 -19.76 7.29
C GLU A 183 1.93 -19.24 6.19
N LEU A 184 0.96 -20.06 5.75
CA LEU A 184 -0.03 -19.64 4.77
C LEU A 184 -0.87 -18.45 5.24
N LEU A 185 -1.19 -18.36 6.54
CA LEU A 185 -1.92 -17.23 7.11
C LEU A 185 -1.10 -15.94 7.06
N TYR A 186 0.22 -16.04 7.23
CA TYR A 186 1.13 -14.91 7.08
C TYR A 186 1.31 -14.50 5.61
N THR A 187 1.52 -15.46 4.71
CA THR A 187 1.64 -15.19 3.28
C THR A 187 0.38 -14.51 2.73
N LEU A 188 -0.79 -14.91 3.23
CA LEU A 188 -2.08 -14.31 2.92
C LEU A 188 -2.56 -13.33 4.01
N SER A 189 -1.64 -12.63 4.68
CA SER A 189 -1.92 -11.81 5.87
C SER A 189 -3.03 -10.77 5.67
N TRP A 190 -3.10 -10.18 4.49
CA TRP A 190 -4.18 -9.27 4.12
C TRP A 190 -5.57 -9.94 4.23
N PHE A 191 -5.72 -11.11 3.63
CA PHE A 191 -7.00 -11.82 3.61
C PHE A 191 -7.35 -12.45 4.96
N SER A 192 -6.39 -13.12 5.59
CA SER A 192 -6.58 -13.76 6.90
C SER A 192 -6.92 -12.75 7.97
N GLY A 193 -6.21 -11.61 7.99
CA GLY A 193 -6.47 -10.50 8.90
C GLY A 193 -7.82 -9.83 8.65
N THR A 194 -8.16 -9.54 7.38
CA THR A 194 -9.45 -8.95 6.98
C THR A 194 -10.62 -9.85 7.42
N ALA A 195 -10.56 -11.14 7.07
CA ALA A 195 -11.63 -12.07 7.38
C ALA A 195 -11.81 -12.25 8.89
N THR A 196 -10.73 -12.43 9.64
CA THR A 196 -10.76 -12.59 11.10
C THR A 196 -11.35 -11.35 11.77
N ALA A 197 -10.85 -10.16 11.43
CA ALA A 197 -11.33 -8.91 12.01
C ALA A 197 -12.81 -8.66 11.68
N PHE A 198 -13.23 -8.96 10.45
CA PHE A 198 -14.63 -8.86 10.03
C PHE A 198 -15.54 -9.74 10.88
N VAL A 199 -15.18 -11.03 11.04
CA VAL A 199 -15.99 -12.00 11.79
C VAL A 199 -16.04 -11.64 13.29
N VAL A 200 -14.90 -11.32 13.89
CA VAL A 200 -14.83 -10.94 15.31
C VAL A 200 -15.61 -9.65 15.57
N TYR A 201 -15.46 -8.64 14.72
CA TYR A 201 -16.21 -7.40 14.85
C TYR A 201 -17.72 -7.62 14.72
N LEU A 202 -18.14 -8.41 13.73
CA LEU A 202 -19.55 -8.78 13.56
C LEU A 202 -20.13 -9.49 14.79
N ALA A 203 -19.36 -10.43 15.36
CA ALA A 203 -19.79 -11.15 16.55
C ALA A 203 -19.96 -10.22 17.77
N LEU A 204 -19.02 -9.28 17.96
CA LEU A 204 -19.07 -8.33 19.08
C LEU A 204 -20.16 -7.26 18.91
N MET A 205 -20.56 -6.95 17.69
CA MET A 205 -21.58 -5.93 17.40
C MET A 205 -22.98 -6.49 17.26
N ARG A 206 -23.18 -7.82 17.14
CA ARG A 206 -24.51 -8.48 16.99
C ARG A 206 -25.55 -8.10 18.04
N GLY A 207 -25.13 -7.67 19.22
CA GLY A 207 -26.03 -7.24 20.30
C GLY A 207 -26.28 -5.73 20.37
N ARG A 208 -25.72 -4.94 19.43
CA ARG A 208 -25.79 -3.48 19.42
C ARG A 208 -26.44 -2.92 18.14
N VAL A 209 -26.94 -3.80 17.27
CA VAL A 209 -27.66 -3.47 16.02
C VAL A 209 -29.16 -3.47 16.25
#